data_1c4ba91a0e851091fe49caa7eaa53648
#
_entry.id   1c4ba91a0e851091fe49caa7eaa53648
#
_cell.length_a   1.000
_cell.length_b   1.000
_cell.length_c   1.000
_cell.angle_alpha   90.00
_cell.angle_beta   90.00
_cell.angle_gamma   90.00
#
_symmetry.space_group_name_H-M   'P 1'
#
loop_
_entity.id
_entity.type
_entity.pdbx_description
1 polymer ?
#
loop_
_entity_poly.entity_id
_entity_poly.type
_entity_poly.pdbx_seq_one_letter_code
_entity_poly.pdbx_strand_id
1 'polypeptide(L)'
;DDFKLYNQLYGVKEGDLCLQRIAGIIKSSVGDSGYTARYGGKEFAVLLPRYDLFSARNLVESISKQIFVMNNRRTDMKLKAITVSAGISAAPYAAKNVKELMENVDLAVYHVKHSGKNGIQVFDTMFRNNKNENTTNREHIYREYESTIYALTAAIDAKDHYTFSHSTNVAYYATALATTLGMNEDMVEIIRQAALLHDVGKIGIPEYILNKAERLTDEEYETIKGHVEASIDIIRHLPSLDYVIPAVIGHHERYDGKGYPRRIAGEDIPLTARILCVADSFDAMTSKRCYKKAFPLDVAREKLLQDAG
;
A
#
# COMPACT_ATOMS: atom_id res chain seq x y z
N ASP A 1 9.85 -4.74 3.00
CA ASP A 1 8.42 -4.46 2.84
C ASP A 1 8.25 -3.20 2.00
N ASP A 2 7.13 -3.11 1.28
CA ASP A 2 6.71 -1.95 0.48
C ASP A 2 7.73 -1.41 -0.52
N PHE A 3 8.64 -2.28 -0.98
CA PHE A 3 9.71 -1.91 -1.88
C PHE A 3 9.24 -1.36 -3.24
N LYS A 4 8.06 -1.82 -3.71
CA LYS A 4 7.45 -1.26 -4.92
C LYS A 4 7.07 0.21 -4.72
N LEU A 5 6.50 0.53 -3.56
CA LEU A 5 6.20 1.90 -3.17
C LEU A 5 7.48 2.74 -3.05
N TYR A 6 8.52 2.19 -2.43
CA TYR A 6 9.83 2.85 -2.36
C TYR A 6 10.37 3.23 -3.74
N ASN A 7 10.31 2.31 -4.71
CA ASN A 7 10.73 2.58 -6.09
C ASN A 7 9.86 3.66 -6.77
N GLN A 8 8.57 3.67 -6.50
CA GLN A 8 7.66 4.70 -7.03
C GLN A 8 7.96 6.09 -6.47
N LEU A 9 8.38 6.17 -5.22
CA LEU A 9 8.67 7.44 -4.52
C LEU A 9 10.05 7.99 -4.82
N TYR A 10 11.05 7.11 -4.93
CA TYR A 10 12.47 7.51 -5.01
C TYR A 10 13.15 7.09 -6.31
N GLY A 11 12.43 6.39 -7.17
CA GLY A 11 12.96 5.86 -8.43
C GLY A 11 13.69 4.53 -8.27
N VAL A 12 13.76 3.78 -9.37
CA VAL A 12 14.35 2.43 -9.42
C VAL A 12 15.84 2.44 -9.06
N LYS A 13 16.58 3.48 -9.48
CA LYS A 13 18.02 3.60 -9.15
C LYS A 13 18.26 3.67 -7.64
N GLU A 14 17.46 4.45 -6.92
CA GLU A 14 17.59 4.53 -5.45
C GLU A 14 17.13 3.23 -4.79
N GLY A 15 16.11 2.56 -5.35
CA GLY A 15 15.71 1.23 -4.90
C GLY A 15 16.82 0.19 -5.05
N ASP A 16 17.54 0.19 -6.17
CA ASP A 16 18.68 -0.71 -6.36
C ASP A 16 19.81 -0.44 -5.35
N LEU A 17 20.12 0.82 -5.10
CA LEU A 17 21.08 1.21 -4.05
C LEU A 17 20.62 0.77 -2.66
N CYS A 18 19.33 0.88 -2.37
CA CYS A 18 18.75 0.41 -1.11
C CYS A 18 18.93 -1.10 -0.96
N LEU A 19 18.61 -1.89 -1.99
CA LEU A 19 18.80 -3.34 -1.97
C LEU A 19 20.27 -3.73 -1.82
N GLN A 20 21.20 -3.01 -2.45
CA GLN A 20 22.65 -3.24 -2.28
C GLN A 20 23.09 -3.00 -0.83
N ARG A 21 22.59 -1.94 -0.19
CA ARG A 21 22.87 -1.64 1.22
C ARG A 21 22.31 -2.71 2.14
N ILE A 22 21.06 -3.15 1.91
CA ILE A 22 20.42 -4.25 2.65
C ILE A 22 21.25 -5.53 2.50
N ALA A 23 21.65 -5.88 1.28
CA ALA A 23 22.52 -7.03 1.03
C ALA A 23 23.85 -6.93 1.79
N GLY A 24 24.46 -5.75 1.85
CA GLY A 24 25.66 -5.47 2.63
C GLY A 24 25.45 -5.70 4.12
N ILE A 25 24.36 -5.20 4.69
CA ILE A 25 24.03 -5.42 6.12
C ILE A 25 23.83 -6.91 6.39
N ILE A 26 23.06 -7.62 5.58
CA ILE A 26 22.83 -9.06 5.75
C ILE A 26 24.16 -9.81 5.69
N LYS A 27 24.97 -9.55 4.66
CA LYS A 27 26.28 -10.22 4.46
C LYS A 27 27.22 -9.97 5.62
N SER A 28 27.33 -8.73 6.09
CA SER A 28 28.23 -8.39 7.21
C SER A 28 27.76 -8.96 8.55
N SER A 29 26.44 -9.04 8.77
CA SER A 29 25.87 -9.60 9.99
C SER A 29 25.99 -11.12 10.07
N VAL A 30 25.88 -11.81 8.93
CA VAL A 30 26.03 -13.27 8.83
C VAL A 30 27.50 -13.68 8.86
N GLY A 31 28.38 -12.91 8.20
CA GLY A 31 29.81 -13.19 8.13
C GLY A 31 30.12 -14.62 7.66
N ASP A 32 31.07 -15.26 8.34
CA ASP A 32 31.48 -16.66 8.07
C ASP A 32 30.57 -17.72 8.73
N SER A 33 29.53 -17.26 9.48
CA SER A 33 28.61 -18.14 10.20
C SER A 33 27.56 -18.80 9.32
N GLY A 34 27.40 -18.34 8.07
CA GLY A 34 26.36 -18.84 7.17
C GLY A 34 26.51 -18.38 5.73
N TYR A 35 25.48 -18.66 4.97
CA TYR A 35 25.41 -18.33 3.55
C TYR A 35 24.27 -17.35 3.30
N THR A 36 24.53 -16.37 2.44
CA THR A 36 23.53 -15.36 2.07
C THR A 36 23.32 -15.37 0.56
N ALA A 37 22.09 -15.28 0.13
CA ALA A 37 21.73 -15.21 -1.28
C ALA A 37 20.59 -14.19 -1.49
N ARG A 38 20.55 -13.56 -2.66
CA ARG A 38 19.38 -12.86 -3.15
C ARG A 38 18.49 -13.88 -3.86
N TYR A 39 17.38 -14.24 -3.23
CA TYR A 39 16.48 -15.31 -3.68
C TYR A 39 15.50 -14.83 -4.75
N GLY A 40 15.11 -13.56 -4.70
CA GLY A 40 14.20 -12.92 -5.66
C GLY A 40 14.49 -11.44 -5.85
N GLY A 41 13.65 -10.73 -6.57
CA GLY A 41 13.84 -9.30 -6.87
C GLY A 41 14.06 -8.43 -5.63
N LYS A 42 13.38 -8.73 -4.54
CA LYS A 42 13.44 -8.02 -3.24
C LYS A 42 13.54 -8.97 -2.04
N GLU A 43 13.89 -10.22 -2.28
CA GLU A 43 13.91 -11.28 -1.28
C GLU A 43 15.33 -11.81 -1.09
N PHE A 44 15.70 -12.03 0.16
CA PHE A 44 17.00 -12.54 0.57
C PHE A 44 16.80 -13.82 1.36
N ALA A 45 17.67 -14.79 1.14
CA ALA A 45 17.72 -16.03 1.90
C ALA A 45 19.05 -16.10 2.69
N VAL A 46 18.95 -16.61 3.89
CA VAL A 46 20.11 -16.83 4.78
C VAL A 46 20.03 -18.27 5.29
N LEU A 47 21.13 -19.02 5.10
CA LEU A 47 21.29 -20.34 5.66
C LEU A 47 22.33 -20.28 6.79
N LEU A 48 21.93 -20.69 7.98
CA LEU A 48 22.74 -20.64 9.20
C LEU A 48 23.02 -22.06 9.72
N PRO A 49 24.09 -22.71 9.26
CA PRO A 49 24.46 -24.03 9.77
C PRO A 49 24.78 -23.96 11.27
N ARG A 50 24.26 -24.93 12.04
CA ARG A 50 24.52 -25.07 13.49
C ARG A 50 23.96 -23.93 14.37
N TYR A 51 23.06 -23.10 13.87
CA TYR A 51 22.32 -22.14 14.68
C TYR A 51 21.07 -22.81 15.27
N ASP A 52 20.79 -22.53 16.53
CA ASP A 52 19.47 -22.78 17.10
C ASP A 52 18.49 -21.67 16.71
N LEU A 53 17.20 -21.92 16.92
CA LEU A 53 16.15 -20.98 16.55
C LEU A 53 16.23 -19.65 17.30
N PHE A 54 16.71 -19.65 18.55
CA PHE A 54 16.86 -18.45 19.35
C PHE A 54 17.98 -17.55 18.83
N SER A 55 19.15 -18.15 18.56
CA SER A 55 20.30 -17.46 17.97
C SER A 55 20.01 -16.94 16.58
N ALA A 56 19.30 -17.72 15.76
CA ALA A 56 18.87 -17.28 14.43
C ALA A 56 17.91 -16.09 14.52
N ARG A 57 16.94 -16.11 15.43
CA ARG A 57 16.01 -15.01 15.67
C ARG A 57 16.76 -13.73 16.10
N ASN A 58 17.67 -13.82 17.05
CA ASN A 58 18.43 -12.68 17.53
C ASN A 58 19.28 -12.04 16.40
N LEU A 59 19.86 -12.86 15.52
CA LEU A 59 20.58 -12.38 14.35
C LEU A 59 19.65 -11.61 13.40
N VAL A 60 18.49 -12.16 13.10
CA VAL A 60 17.50 -11.54 12.20
C VAL A 60 16.96 -10.24 12.82
N GLU A 61 16.72 -10.19 14.13
CA GLU A 61 16.35 -8.97 14.85
C GLU A 61 17.41 -7.88 14.74
N SER A 62 18.69 -8.26 14.88
CA SER A 62 19.82 -7.35 14.70
C SER A 62 19.88 -6.78 13.28
N ILE A 63 19.72 -7.63 12.27
CA ILE A 63 19.67 -7.23 10.86
C ILE A 63 18.52 -6.27 10.62
N SER A 64 17.32 -6.59 11.11
CA SER A 64 16.12 -5.73 10.98
C SER A 64 16.34 -4.35 11.60
N LYS A 65 16.92 -4.27 12.80
CA LYS A 65 17.27 -3.01 13.46
C LYS A 65 18.28 -2.18 12.66
N GLN A 66 19.30 -2.82 12.10
CA GLN A 66 20.31 -2.13 11.28
C GLN A 66 19.70 -1.56 10.00
N ILE A 67 18.82 -2.31 9.33
CA ILE A 67 18.09 -1.86 8.13
C ILE A 67 17.18 -0.66 8.48
N PHE A 68 16.48 -0.73 9.59
CA PHE A 68 15.64 0.37 10.07
C PHE A 68 16.47 1.65 10.33
N VAL A 69 17.59 1.53 11.04
CA VAL A 69 18.49 2.66 11.34
C VAL A 69 19.15 3.23 10.08
N MET A 70 19.54 2.38 9.13
CA MET A 70 20.11 2.83 7.86
C MET A 70 19.17 3.81 7.12
N ASN A 71 17.89 3.55 7.14
CA ASN A 71 16.90 4.39 6.45
C ASN A 71 16.57 5.67 7.22
N ASN A 72 16.59 5.65 8.56
CA ASN A 72 16.28 6.82 9.39
C ASN A 72 17.38 7.88 9.45
N ARG A 73 18.60 7.60 8.95
CA ARG A 73 19.68 8.58 8.89
C ARG A 73 19.57 9.58 7.74
N ARG A 74 18.63 9.40 6.83
CA ARG A 74 18.37 10.36 5.74
C ARG A 74 17.30 11.35 6.19
N THR A 75 17.76 12.53 6.60
CA THR A 75 16.94 13.63 7.12
C THR A 75 16.03 14.29 6.08
N ASP A 76 16.25 14.02 4.80
CA ASP A 76 15.53 14.55 3.65
C ASP A 76 14.33 13.67 3.21
N MET A 77 14.20 12.47 3.78
CA MET A 77 13.11 11.55 3.45
C MET A 77 11.97 11.66 4.48
N LYS A 78 10.87 12.29 4.09
CA LYS A 78 9.63 12.41 4.89
C LYS A 78 8.85 11.10 5.07
N LEU A 79 9.33 9.97 4.52
CA LEU A 79 8.60 8.70 4.50
C LEU A 79 9.23 7.66 5.42
N LYS A 80 8.37 6.79 5.98
CA LYS A 80 8.77 5.67 6.85
C LYS A 80 9.93 4.86 6.26
N ALA A 81 10.84 4.46 7.13
CA ALA A 81 11.93 3.54 6.81
C ALA A 81 11.40 2.24 6.19
N ILE A 82 12.16 1.69 5.22
CA ILE A 82 11.95 0.32 4.75
C ILE A 82 12.07 -0.64 5.94
N THR A 83 11.12 -1.54 6.05
CA THR A 83 11.12 -2.62 7.04
C THR A 83 11.30 -3.96 6.37
N VAL A 84 11.56 -4.99 7.16
CA VAL A 84 11.67 -6.37 6.67
C VAL A 84 10.71 -7.29 7.41
N SER A 85 10.11 -8.20 6.65
CA SER A 85 9.35 -9.33 7.17
C SER A 85 10.18 -10.58 7.00
N ALA A 86 10.43 -11.32 8.06
CA ALA A 86 11.30 -12.48 8.04
C ALA A 86 10.60 -13.72 8.60
N GLY A 87 10.84 -14.86 7.94
CA GLY A 87 10.45 -16.18 8.40
C GLY A 87 11.67 -17.01 8.78
N ILE A 88 11.59 -17.80 9.83
CA ILE A 88 12.65 -18.69 10.30
C ILE A 88 12.10 -20.09 10.41
N SER A 89 12.83 -21.07 9.90
CA SER A 89 12.56 -22.49 10.11
C SER A 89 13.87 -23.26 10.34
N ALA A 90 13.80 -24.39 11.00
CA ALA A 90 14.98 -25.19 11.33
C ALA A 90 14.79 -26.67 10.97
N ALA A 91 15.83 -27.28 10.44
CA ALA A 91 15.94 -28.71 10.24
C ALA A 91 16.94 -29.31 11.26
N PRO A 92 16.71 -30.52 11.80
CA PRO A 92 15.58 -31.42 11.51
C PRO A 92 14.31 -31.15 12.32
N TYR A 93 14.28 -30.09 13.12
CA TYR A 93 13.23 -29.82 14.08
C TYR A 93 11.85 -29.62 13.43
N ALA A 94 11.77 -28.73 12.45
CA ALA A 94 10.52 -28.36 11.78
C ALA A 94 10.44 -28.87 10.33
N ALA A 95 11.53 -29.37 9.75
CA ALA A 95 11.58 -29.83 8.37
C ALA A 95 12.50 -31.04 8.21
N LYS A 96 12.08 -32.02 7.40
CA LYS A 96 12.82 -33.27 7.14
C LYS A 96 13.71 -33.17 5.89
N ASN A 97 13.48 -32.18 5.04
CA ASN A 97 14.20 -31.98 3.79
C ASN A 97 14.19 -30.51 3.40
N VAL A 98 14.97 -30.14 2.40
CA VAL A 98 15.14 -28.76 1.94
C VAL A 98 13.82 -28.16 1.42
N LYS A 99 13.02 -28.95 0.71
CA LYS A 99 11.74 -28.48 0.18
C LYS A 99 10.80 -28.09 1.32
N GLU A 100 10.67 -28.93 2.32
CA GLU A 100 9.84 -28.66 3.50
C GLU A 100 10.38 -27.48 4.31
N LEU A 101 11.71 -27.33 4.40
CA LEU A 101 12.33 -26.17 5.06
C LEU A 101 11.94 -24.87 4.37
N MET A 102 12.03 -24.82 3.04
CA MET A 102 11.65 -23.64 2.25
C MET A 102 10.14 -23.33 2.36
N GLU A 103 9.29 -24.34 2.22
CA GLU A 103 7.83 -24.17 2.39
C GLU A 103 7.47 -23.59 3.76
N ASN A 104 8.15 -24.03 4.82
CA ASN A 104 7.93 -23.56 6.17
C ASN A 104 8.38 -22.10 6.37
N VAL A 105 9.53 -21.72 5.77
CA VAL A 105 9.99 -20.33 5.78
C VAL A 105 9.01 -19.44 5.03
N ASP A 106 8.54 -19.86 3.86
CA ASP A 106 7.58 -19.11 3.06
C ASP A 106 6.25 -18.88 3.82
N LEU A 107 5.76 -19.92 4.52
CA LEU A 107 4.59 -19.81 5.39
C LEU A 107 4.80 -18.83 6.54
N ALA A 108 5.96 -18.86 7.18
CA ALA A 108 6.27 -17.93 8.27
C ALA A 108 6.36 -16.48 7.76
N VAL A 109 7.02 -16.24 6.61
CA VAL A 109 7.06 -14.92 5.95
C VAL A 109 5.66 -14.46 5.56
N TYR A 110 4.86 -15.37 4.98
CA TYR A 110 3.47 -15.09 4.63
C TYR A 110 2.69 -14.60 5.85
N HIS A 111 2.81 -15.29 6.99
CA HIS A 111 2.14 -14.91 8.23
C HIS A 111 2.56 -13.50 8.69
N VAL A 112 3.86 -13.18 8.69
CA VAL A 112 4.33 -11.82 9.07
C VAL A 112 3.75 -10.76 8.13
N LYS A 113 3.79 -11.01 6.82
CA LYS A 113 3.27 -10.06 5.82
C LYS A 113 1.77 -9.80 5.99
N HIS A 114 1.01 -10.77 6.51
CA HIS A 114 -0.44 -10.65 6.74
C HIS A 114 -0.79 -10.18 8.17
N SER A 115 0.15 -10.21 9.11
CA SER A 115 -0.03 -9.72 10.48
C SER A 115 0.51 -8.30 10.70
N GLY A 116 0.61 -7.48 9.64
CA GLY A 116 1.02 -6.08 9.73
C GLY A 116 2.45 -5.80 9.29
N LYS A 117 3.17 -6.77 8.69
CA LYS A 117 4.56 -6.65 8.22
C LYS A 117 5.55 -6.29 9.34
N ASN A 118 6.80 -5.96 9.00
CA ASN A 118 7.84 -5.51 9.94
C ASN A 118 7.98 -6.42 11.16
N GLY A 119 8.09 -7.71 10.93
CA GLY A 119 8.14 -8.70 12.00
C GLY A 119 8.99 -9.91 11.65
N ILE A 120 9.14 -10.77 12.64
CA ILE A 120 9.90 -12.02 12.54
C ILE A 120 9.03 -13.15 13.08
N GLN A 121 8.80 -14.16 12.26
CA GLN A 121 8.06 -15.35 12.65
C GLN A 121 8.95 -16.57 12.58
N VAL A 122 9.01 -17.32 13.66
CA VAL A 122 9.54 -18.67 13.67
C VAL A 122 8.40 -19.62 13.25
N PHE A 123 8.68 -20.50 12.29
CA PHE A 123 7.70 -21.50 11.85
C PHE A 123 7.34 -22.45 13.00
N ASP A 124 6.03 -22.62 13.21
CA ASP A 124 5.46 -23.62 14.10
C ASP A 124 4.56 -24.56 13.29
N THR A 125 4.50 -25.82 13.69
CA THR A 125 3.65 -26.85 13.07
C THR A 125 2.15 -26.52 13.13
N MET A 126 1.73 -25.66 14.06
CA MET A 126 0.36 -25.14 14.11
C MET A 126 -0.04 -24.36 12.86
N PHE A 127 0.91 -23.70 12.19
CA PHE A 127 0.63 -22.98 10.92
C PHE A 127 0.31 -23.90 9.75
N ARG A 128 0.70 -25.20 9.82
CA ARG A 128 0.39 -26.20 8.79
C ARG A 128 -1.08 -26.59 8.75
N ASN A 129 -1.75 -26.59 9.88
CA ASN A 129 -3.15 -26.99 9.99
C ASN A 129 -4.11 -25.92 9.43
N ASN A 130 -3.65 -24.67 9.34
CA ASN A 130 -4.43 -23.56 8.76
C ASN A 130 -4.37 -23.49 7.23
N LYS A 131 -3.62 -24.39 6.56
CA LYS A 131 -3.52 -24.39 5.08
C LYS A 131 -4.83 -24.77 4.38
N ASN A 132 -5.71 -25.51 5.03
CA ASN A 132 -7.04 -25.87 4.51
C ASN A 132 -8.12 -24.80 4.77
N GLU A 133 -7.81 -23.82 5.63
CA GLU A 133 -8.71 -22.69 5.91
C GLU A 133 -8.37 -21.42 5.09
N ASN A 134 -7.27 -21.45 4.33
CA ASN A 134 -6.70 -20.25 3.70
C ASN A 134 -7.50 -19.67 2.51
N THR A 135 -8.42 -20.42 1.90
CA THR A 135 -9.40 -19.84 0.98
C THR A 135 -10.49 -19.08 1.74
N THR A 136 -10.91 -19.59 2.89
CA THR A 136 -11.86 -18.93 3.80
C THR A 136 -11.22 -17.76 4.56
N ASN A 137 -9.90 -17.82 4.83
CA ASN A 137 -9.19 -16.79 5.60
C ASN A 137 -8.86 -15.54 4.77
N ARG A 138 -8.66 -15.65 3.44
CA ARG A 138 -8.59 -14.47 2.56
C ARG A 138 -9.90 -13.68 2.59
N GLU A 139 -11.03 -14.35 2.43
CA GLU A 139 -12.34 -13.72 2.57
C GLU A 139 -12.59 -13.18 3.98
N HIS A 140 -12.03 -13.82 5.03
CA HIS A 140 -12.17 -13.36 6.42
C HIS A 140 -11.34 -12.09 6.70
N ILE A 141 -10.12 -12.00 6.20
CA ILE A 141 -9.26 -10.80 6.36
C ILE A 141 -9.90 -9.61 5.61
N TYR A 142 -10.41 -9.82 4.40
CA TYR A 142 -11.14 -8.78 3.67
C TYR A 142 -12.40 -8.34 4.43
N ARG A 143 -13.11 -9.25 5.09
CA ARG A 143 -14.30 -8.95 5.90
C ARG A 143 -13.96 -8.30 7.24
N GLU A 144 -12.83 -8.64 7.84
CA GLU A 144 -12.43 -8.10 9.16
C GLU A 144 -12.18 -6.58 9.10
N TYR A 145 -11.60 -6.08 8.00
CA TYR A 145 -11.37 -4.65 7.79
C TYR A 145 -12.49 -3.94 7.03
N GLU A 146 -13.39 -4.67 6.43
CA GLU A 146 -14.48 -4.08 5.66
C GLU A 146 -15.34 -3.13 6.52
N SER A 147 -15.66 -3.53 7.73
CA SER A 147 -16.37 -2.67 8.69
C SER A 147 -15.58 -1.43 9.08
N THR A 148 -14.26 -1.54 9.22
CA THR A 148 -13.38 -0.41 9.54
C THR A 148 -13.26 0.54 8.35
N ILE A 149 -13.11 0.00 7.14
CA ILE A 149 -13.08 0.80 5.91
C ILE A 149 -14.39 1.59 5.78
N TYR A 150 -15.53 0.92 5.90
CA TYR A 150 -16.83 1.59 5.82
C TYR A 150 -17.06 2.62 6.93
N ALA A 151 -16.59 2.35 8.15
CA ALA A 151 -16.68 3.31 9.25
C ALA A 151 -15.85 4.57 8.99
N LEU A 152 -14.62 4.41 8.48
CA LEU A 152 -13.77 5.53 8.09
C LEU A 152 -14.37 6.31 6.92
N THR A 153 -14.84 5.62 5.89
CA THR A 153 -15.52 6.22 4.74
C THR A 153 -16.75 7.04 5.18
N ALA A 154 -17.59 6.46 6.05
CA ALA A 154 -18.77 7.15 6.57
C ALA A 154 -18.38 8.40 7.41
N ALA A 155 -17.30 8.33 8.17
CA ALA A 155 -16.83 9.47 8.96
C ALA A 155 -16.36 10.63 8.07
N ILE A 156 -15.72 10.34 6.95
CA ILE A 156 -15.27 11.33 5.97
C ILE A 156 -16.46 11.93 5.22
N ASP A 157 -17.32 11.08 4.70
CA ASP A 157 -18.53 11.52 3.99
C ASP A 157 -19.40 12.44 4.88
N ALA A 158 -19.48 12.15 6.21
CA ALA A 158 -20.18 13.00 7.17
C ALA A 158 -19.50 14.36 7.37
N LYS A 159 -18.15 14.42 7.33
CA LYS A 159 -17.37 15.66 7.52
C LYS A 159 -17.38 16.57 6.29
N ASP A 160 -17.31 15.98 5.11
CA ASP A 160 -17.19 16.69 3.84
C ASP A 160 -18.55 17.29 3.38
N HIS A 161 -19.66 17.07 4.13
CA HIS A 161 -21.03 17.44 3.72
C HIS A 161 -21.37 17.07 2.27
N TYR A 162 -20.49 16.38 1.59
CA TYR A 162 -20.71 15.73 0.31
C TYR A 162 -21.57 14.49 0.53
N THR A 163 -22.43 14.27 -0.37
CA THR A 163 -23.37 13.15 -0.35
C THR A 163 -22.78 11.88 0.26
N PHE A 164 -23.48 11.30 1.20
CA PHE A 164 -23.22 10.02 1.92
C PHE A 164 -22.82 8.82 1.00
N SER A 165 -22.53 9.08 -0.26
CA SER A 165 -22.34 8.09 -1.30
C SER A 165 -21.13 8.36 -2.21
N HIS A 166 -20.35 9.44 -2.01
CA HIS A 166 -19.25 9.77 -2.93
C HIS A 166 -18.24 8.63 -3.04
N SER A 167 -17.61 8.25 -1.92
CA SER A 167 -16.60 7.19 -1.91
C SER A 167 -17.16 5.85 -2.42
N THR A 168 -18.45 5.57 -2.13
CA THR A 168 -19.16 4.37 -2.62
C THR A 168 -19.39 4.43 -4.13
N ASN A 169 -19.78 5.58 -4.66
CA ASN A 169 -19.98 5.79 -6.09
C ASN A 169 -18.64 5.67 -6.84
N VAL A 170 -17.59 6.32 -6.32
CA VAL A 170 -16.24 6.21 -6.89
C VAL A 170 -15.78 4.76 -6.93
N ALA A 171 -16.01 4.00 -5.84
CA ALA A 171 -15.73 2.56 -5.80
C ALA A 171 -16.50 1.78 -6.86
N TYR A 172 -17.79 2.08 -7.05
CA TYR A 172 -18.61 1.46 -8.08
C TYR A 172 -18.08 1.76 -9.50
N TYR A 173 -17.79 3.02 -9.82
CA TYR A 173 -17.28 3.39 -11.15
C TYR A 173 -15.88 2.85 -11.39
N ALA A 174 -15.00 2.90 -10.40
CA ALA A 174 -13.64 2.39 -10.51
C ALA A 174 -13.62 0.87 -10.73
N THR A 175 -14.46 0.11 -10.02
CA THR A 175 -14.56 -1.34 -10.22
C THR A 175 -15.16 -1.70 -11.58
N ALA A 176 -16.20 -0.99 -12.02
CA ALA A 176 -16.78 -1.19 -13.35
C ALA A 176 -15.75 -0.95 -14.46
N LEU A 177 -14.96 0.14 -14.34
CA LEU A 177 -13.90 0.45 -15.30
C LEU A 177 -12.78 -0.60 -15.27
N ALA A 178 -12.31 -1.01 -14.09
CA ALA A 178 -11.28 -2.04 -13.94
C ALA A 178 -11.72 -3.39 -14.53
N THR A 179 -12.97 -3.79 -14.28
CA THR A 179 -13.56 -5.02 -14.85
C THR A 179 -13.64 -4.93 -16.37
N THR A 180 -14.06 -3.79 -16.91
CA THR A 180 -14.14 -3.56 -18.37
C THR A 180 -12.77 -3.61 -19.05
N LEU A 181 -11.72 -3.19 -18.34
CA LEU A 181 -10.33 -3.28 -18.78
C LEU A 181 -9.74 -4.70 -18.65
N GLY A 182 -10.52 -5.68 -18.20
CA GLY A 182 -10.09 -7.08 -18.07
C GLY A 182 -9.13 -7.33 -16.91
N MET A 183 -9.15 -6.50 -15.89
CA MET A 183 -8.34 -6.73 -14.68
C MET A 183 -8.87 -7.95 -13.91
N ASN A 184 -7.97 -8.68 -13.25
CA ASN A 184 -8.38 -9.83 -12.43
C ASN A 184 -9.12 -9.37 -11.16
N GLU A 185 -9.84 -10.31 -10.53
CA GLU A 185 -10.68 -10.04 -9.35
C GLU A 185 -9.92 -9.42 -8.18
N ASP A 186 -8.66 -9.87 -7.94
CA ASP A 186 -7.82 -9.29 -6.88
C ASP A 186 -7.53 -7.81 -7.14
N MET A 187 -7.24 -7.44 -8.38
CA MET A 187 -6.97 -6.04 -8.75
C MET A 187 -8.22 -5.18 -8.70
N VAL A 188 -9.38 -5.72 -9.09
CA VAL A 188 -10.68 -5.04 -8.97
C VAL A 188 -10.99 -4.76 -7.51
N GLU A 189 -10.74 -5.72 -6.62
CA GLU A 189 -10.95 -5.55 -5.18
C GLU A 189 -9.99 -4.50 -4.57
N ILE A 190 -8.71 -4.51 -4.97
CA ILE A 190 -7.73 -3.49 -4.56
C ILE A 190 -8.21 -2.09 -4.96
N ILE A 191 -8.71 -1.94 -6.18
CA ILE A 191 -9.23 -0.66 -6.68
C ILE A 191 -10.48 -0.24 -5.90
N ARG A 192 -11.38 -1.18 -5.58
CA ARG A 192 -12.57 -0.92 -4.77
C ARG A 192 -12.20 -0.34 -3.39
N GLN A 193 -11.26 -0.98 -2.71
CA GLN A 193 -10.82 -0.53 -1.38
C GLN A 193 -10.04 0.78 -1.45
N ALA A 194 -9.20 0.96 -2.47
CA ALA A 194 -8.53 2.23 -2.71
C ALA A 194 -9.52 3.37 -2.91
N ALA A 195 -10.60 3.13 -3.66
CA ALA A 195 -11.65 4.11 -3.89
C ALA A 195 -12.42 4.48 -2.61
N LEU A 196 -12.66 3.52 -1.71
CA LEU A 196 -13.30 3.80 -0.42
C LEU A 196 -12.40 4.63 0.52
N LEU A 197 -11.08 4.52 0.40
CA LEU A 197 -10.10 5.11 1.31
C LEU A 197 -9.34 6.31 0.74
N HIS A 198 -9.53 6.66 -0.55
CA HIS A 198 -8.68 7.65 -1.22
C HIS A 198 -8.66 9.00 -0.53
N ASP A 199 -9.77 9.38 0.02
CA ASP A 199 -10.03 10.68 0.65
C ASP A 199 -9.99 10.65 2.19
N VAL A 200 -9.62 9.52 2.81
CA VAL A 200 -9.65 9.38 4.28
C VAL A 200 -8.83 10.46 5.01
N GLY A 201 -7.79 10.98 4.37
CA GLY A 201 -6.95 12.07 4.89
C GLY A 201 -7.65 13.42 5.00
N LYS A 202 -8.80 13.62 4.37
CA LYS A 202 -9.63 14.83 4.55
C LYS A 202 -10.10 15.00 6.01
N ILE A 203 -10.01 13.96 6.82
CA ILE A 203 -10.29 14.07 8.26
C ILE A 203 -9.40 15.12 8.95
N GLY A 204 -8.16 15.31 8.46
CA GLY A 204 -7.21 16.29 8.95
C GLY A 204 -7.43 17.71 8.41
N ILE A 205 -8.28 17.91 7.41
CA ILE A 205 -8.51 19.23 6.81
C ILE A 205 -9.51 20.02 7.66
N PRO A 206 -9.23 21.30 7.99
CA PRO A 206 -10.17 22.14 8.69
C PRO A 206 -11.49 22.28 7.93
N GLU A 207 -12.61 22.16 8.65
CA GLU A 207 -13.95 22.16 8.05
C GLU A 207 -14.27 23.45 7.28
N TYR A 208 -13.82 24.60 7.77
CA TYR A 208 -14.01 25.89 7.11
C TYR A 208 -13.29 26.00 5.76
N ILE A 209 -12.22 25.20 5.52
CA ILE A 209 -11.54 25.09 4.22
C ILE A 209 -12.27 24.09 3.34
N LEU A 210 -12.58 22.91 3.92
CA LEU A 210 -13.18 21.79 3.18
C LEU A 210 -14.55 22.17 2.61
N ASN A 211 -15.38 22.87 3.40
CA ASN A 211 -16.75 23.23 3.04
C ASN A 211 -16.88 24.71 2.57
N LYS A 212 -15.78 25.34 2.18
CA LYS A 212 -15.79 26.73 1.71
C LYS A 212 -16.57 26.86 0.40
N ALA A 213 -17.54 27.78 0.38
CA ALA A 213 -18.37 28.02 -0.80
C ALA A 213 -17.65 28.85 -1.88
N GLU A 214 -16.75 29.74 -1.45
CA GLU A 214 -15.97 30.59 -2.33
C GLU A 214 -14.75 29.88 -2.88
N ARG A 215 -14.09 30.49 -3.87
CA ARG A 215 -12.84 29.98 -4.40
C ARG A 215 -11.78 29.93 -3.30
N LEU A 216 -11.08 28.81 -3.21
CA LEU A 216 -9.95 28.64 -2.30
C LEU A 216 -8.80 29.59 -2.64
N THR A 217 -8.09 30.07 -1.63
CA THR A 217 -6.77 30.69 -1.84
C THR A 217 -5.74 29.62 -2.19
N ASP A 218 -4.56 30.04 -2.65
CA ASP A 218 -3.49 29.10 -2.99
C ASP A 218 -3.02 28.32 -1.74
N GLU A 219 -2.96 28.96 -0.56
CA GLU A 219 -2.60 28.33 0.71
C GLU A 219 -3.66 27.31 1.18
N GLU A 220 -4.93 27.66 1.02
CA GLU A 220 -6.04 26.74 1.34
C GLU A 220 -6.03 25.54 0.38
N TYR A 221 -5.73 25.76 -0.89
CA TYR A 221 -5.62 24.70 -1.87
C TYR A 221 -4.44 23.76 -1.57
N GLU A 222 -3.26 24.30 -1.17
CA GLU A 222 -2.14 23.47 -0.71
C GLU A 222 -2.52 22.66 0.54
N THR A 223 -3.30 23.23 1.46
CA THR A 223 -3.81 22.50 2.64
C THR A 223 -4.69 21.31 2.21
N ILE A 224 -5.59 21.51 1.24
CA ILE A 224 -6.42 20.42 0.72
C ILE A 224 -5.56 19.33 0.06
N LYS A 225 -4.56 19.69 -0.75
CA LYS A 225 -3.67 18.69 -1.36
C LYS A 225 -2.99 17.77 -0.34
N GLY A 226 -2.78 18.27 0.88
CA GLY A 226 -2.22 17.50 1.98
C GLY A 226 -3.03 16.25 2.38
N HIS A 227 -4.32 16.17 1.98
CA HIS A 227 -5.14 14.98 2.29
C HIS A 227 -4.56 13.70 1.69
N VAL A 228 -3.88 13.76 0.55
CA VAL A 228 -3.29 12.57 -0.09
C VAL A 228 -2.26 11.92 0.82
N GLU A 229 -1.31 12.70 1.35
CA GLU A 229 -0.29 12.19 2.28
C GLU A 229 -0.92 11.75 3.61
N ALA A 230 -1.89 12.52 4.11
CA ALA A 230 -2.63 12.16 5.32
C ALA A 230 -3.42 10.84 5.15
N SER A 231 -3.99 10.60 3.94
CA SER A 231 -4.64 9.31 3.63
C SER A 231 -3.65 8.15 3.74
N ILE A 232 -2.45 8.32 3.19
CA ILE A 232 -1.40 7.30 3.26
C ILE A 232 -0.99 7.05 4.71
N ASP A 233 -0.82 8.10 5.50
CA ASP A 233 -0.44 7.97 6.90
C ASP A 233 -1.51 7.20 7.71
N ILE A 234 -2.79 7.42 7.43
CA ILE A 234 -3.89 6.66 8.05
C ILE A 234 -3.88 5.20 7.57
N ILE A 235 -3.81 4.96 6.25
CA ILE A 235 -3.85 3.62 5.66
C ILE A 235 -2.70 2.74 6.18
N ARG A 236 -1.53 3.30 6.42
CA ARG A 236 -0.38 2.59 6.99
C ARG A 236 -0.61 2.05 8.40
N HIS A 237 -1.56 2.59 9.13
CA HIS A 237 -1.95 2.08 10.45
C HIS A 237 -3.01 0.97 10.36
N LEU A 238 -3.55 0.71 9.17
CA LEU A 238 -4.49 -0.38 8.93
C LEU A 238 -3.71 -1.61 8.47
N PRO A 239 -3.71 -2.71 9.25
CA PRO A 239 -2.96 -3.91 8.88
C PRO A 239 -3.34 -4.40 7.48
N SER A 240 -2.33 -4.80 6.70
CA SER A 240 -2.50 -5.43 5.39
C SER A 240 -3.18 -4.60 4.28
N LEU A 241 -3.38 -3.29 4.43
CA LEU A 241 -3.98 -2.43 3.40
C LEU A 241 -2.96 -1.61 2.57
N ASP A 242 -1.65 -1.83 2.77
CA ASP A 242 -0.62 -1.08 2.02
C ASP A 242 -0.71 -1.24 0.49
N TYR A 243 -1.36 -2.30 0.02
CA TYR A 243 -1.54 -2.55 -1.41
C TYR A 243 -2.46 -1.52 -2.11
N VAL A 244 -3.28 -0.78 -1.38
CA VAL A 244 -4.12 0.30 -1.96
C VAL A 244 -3.33 1.60 -2.13
N ILE A 245 -2.21 1.79 -1.43
CA ILE A 245 -1.43 3.02 -1.43
C ILE A 245 -1.02 3.50 -2.83
N PRO A 246 -0.57 2.64 -3.77
CA PRO A 246 -0.23 3.09 -5.11
C PRO A 246 -1.39 3.75 -5.87
N ALA A 247 -2.62 3.31 -5.63
CA ALA A 247 -3.80 3.94 -6.22
C ALA A 247 -4.12 5.26 -5.50
N VAL A 248 -4.09 5.25 -4.16
CA VAL A 248 -4.43 6.42 -3.34
C VAL A 248 -3.43 7.56 -3.54
N ILE A 249 -2.11 7.29 -3.56
CA ILE A 249 -1.10 8.35 -3.71
C ILE A 249 -1.16 9.04 -5.07
N GLY A 250 -1.61 8.33 -6.10
CA GLY A 250 -1.60 8.82 -7.48
C GLY A 250 -2.95 9.29 -8.02
N HIS A 251 -4.02 9.28 -7.23
CA HIS A 251 -5.35 9.57 -7.76
C HIS A 251 -5.56 11.02 -8.19
N HIS A 252 -4.70 11.94 -7.76
CA HIS A 252 -4.65 13.32 -8.25
C HIS A 252 -3.46 13.62 -9.16
N GLU A 253 -2.70 12.59 -9.55
CA GLU A 253 -1.71 12.76 -10.61
C GLU A 253 -2.41 12.91 -11.97
N ARG A 254 -1.81 13.72 -12.83
CA ARG A 254 -2.32 13.97 -14.17
C ARG A 254 -1.38 13.38 -15.21
N TYR A 255 -1.95 12.89 -16.29
CA TYR A 255 -1.17 12.28 -17.36
C TYR A 255 -0.14 13.25 -17.97
N ASP A 256 -0.45 14.56 -17.94
CA ASP A 256 0.45 15.66 -18.38
C ASP A 256 1.52 16.05 -17.34
N GLY A 257 1.59 15.40 -16.20
CA GLY A 257 2.56 15.66 -15.14
C GLY A 257 2.28 16.90 -14.28
N LYS A 258 1.13 17.56 -14.45
CA LYS A 258 0.73 18.74 -13.67
C LYS A 258 -0.10 18.39 -12.44
N GLY A 259 -0.21 17.11 -12.12
CA GLY A 259 -0.90 16.62 -10.94
C GLY A 259 -0.11 16.80 -9.64
N TYR A 260 -0.58 16.17 -8.60
CA TYR A 260 0.07 16.14 -7.27
C TYR A 260 -0.17 14.78 -6.60
N PRO A 261 0.60 14.38 -5.60
CA PRO A 261 1.68 15.13 -4.92
C PRO A 261 3.07 14.93 -5.56
N ARG A 262 3.25 13.96 -6.46
CA ARG A 262 4.55 13.54 -6.99
C ARG A 262 4.91 14.15 -8.34
N ARG A 263 3.93 14.66 -9.06
CA ARG A 263 4.05 15.21 -10.42
C ARG A 263 4.65 14.21 -11.41
N ILE A 264 4.28 12.95 -11.27
CA ILE A 264 4.60 11.90 -12.24
C ILE A 264 3.67 12.01 -13.45
N ALA A 265 4.12 11.53 -14.61
CA ALA A 265 3.41 11.73 -15.87
C ALA A 265 3.25 10.40 -16.64
N GLY A 266 2.29 10.37 -17.53
CA GLY A 266 2.12 9.27 -18.47
C GLY A 266 1.88 7.94 -17.79
N GLU A 267 2.59 6.92 -18.24
CA GLU A 267 2.48 5.56 -17.74
C GLU A 267 3.25 5.29 -16.44
N ASP A 268 4.07 6.24 -15.99
CA ASP A 268 4.67 6.19 -14.66
C ASP A 268 3.59 6.29 -13.55
N ILE A 269 2.41 6.83 -13.87
CA ILE A 269 1.24 6.82 -12.99
C ILE A 269 0.67 5.39 -12.97
N PRO A 270 0.58 4.73 -11.80
CA PRO A 270 -0.01 3.39 -11.70
C PRO A 270 -1.39 3.32 -12.37
N LEU A 271 -1.66 2.25 -13.12
CA LEU A 271 -2.96 2.09 -13.79
C LEU A 271 -4.13 2.18 -12.80
N THR A 272 -3.96 1.63 -11.59
CA THR A 272 -4.96 1.72 -10.51
C THR A 272 -5.25 3.16 -10.09
N ALA A 273 -4.23 4.02 -10.06
CA ALA A 273 -4.38 5.45 -9.77
C ALA A 273 -5.10 6.18 -10.92
N ARG A 274 -4.76 5.86 -12.17
CA ARG A 274 -5.45 6.44 -13.36
C ARG A 274 -6.92 6.06 -13.39
N ILE A 275 -7.26 4.81 -13.07
CA ILE A 275 -8.65 4.35 -12.96
C ILE A 275 -9.39 5.12 -11.87
N LEU A 276 -8.76 5.26 -10.71
CA LEU A 276 -9.35 5.98 -9.58
C LEU A 276 -9.56 7.47 -9.89
N CYS A 277 -8.58 8.12 -10.53
CA CYS A 277 -8.68 9.52 -10.99
C CYS A 277 -9.88 9.75 -11.92
N VAL A 278 -10.10 8.85 -12.89
CA VAL A 278 -11.23 8.94 -13.82
C VAL A 278 -12.55 8.74 -13.08
N ALA A 279 -12.64 7.76 -12.19
CA ALA A 279 -13.85 7.45 -11.42
C ALA A 279 -14.23 8.59 -10.48
N ASP A 280 -13.25 9.16 -9.75
CA ASP A 280 -13.46 10.31 -8.87
C ASP A 280 -13.90 11.55 -9.66
N SER A 281 -13.22 11.87 -10.75
CA SER A 281 -13.58 12.98 -11.63
C SER A 281 -14.98 12.82 -12.22
N PHE A 282 -15.35 11.59 -12.58
CA PHE A 282 -16.69 11.30 -13.10
C PHE A 282 -17.77 11.53 -12.04
N ASP A 283 -17.61 10.98 -10.84
CA ASP A 283 -18.56 11.21 -9.74
C ASP A 283 -18.63 12.70 -9.39
N ALA A 284 -17.49 13.38 -9.31
CA ALA A 284 -17.42 14.81 -9.05
C ALA A 284 -18.19 15.68 -10.08
N MET A 285 -18.34 15.20 -11.30
CA MET A 285 -19.10 15.88 -12.37
C MET A 285 -20.58 15.51 -12.38
N THR A 286 -20.91 14.26 -12.09
CA THR A 286 -22.27 13.70 -12.25
C THR A 286 -23.08 13.69 -10.97
N SER A 287 -22.45 13.86 -9.81
CA SER A 287 -23.13 13.98 -8.52
C SER A 287 -23.56 15.42 -8.25
N LYS A 288 -24.74 15.57 -7.63
CA LYS A 288 -25.27 16.88 -7.20
C LYS A 288 -24.44 17.37 -6.00
N ARG A 289 -23.81 18.53 -6.12
CA ARG A 289 -23.03 19.17 -5.06
C ARG A 289 -23.76 20.42 -4.54
N CYS A 290 -23.50 20.79 -3.28
CA CYS A 290 -24.14 21.98 -2.67
C CYS A 290 -23.98 23.24 -3.50
N TYR A 291 -22.88 23.35 -4.26
CA TYR A 291 -22.48 24.54 -5.02
C TYR A 291 -22.57 24.36 -6.55
N LYS A 292 -22.89 23.15 -7.05
CA LYS A 292 -22.84 22.86 -8.48
C LYS A 292 -23.92 21.85 -8.88
N LYS A 293 -24.66 22.17 -9.94
CA LYS A 293 -25.57 21.21 -10.57
C LYS A 293 -24.77 20.08 -11.22
N ALA A 294 -25.28 18.86 -11.13
CA ALA A 294 -24.70 17.72 -11.84
C ALA A 294 -24.69 17.99 -13.36
N PHE A 295 -23.59 17.63 -14.01
CA PHE A 295 -23.56 17.64 -15.47
C PHE A 295 -24.34 16.45 -16.04
N PRO A 296 -24.99 16.62 -17.21
CA PRO A 296 -25.47 15.50 -17.99
C PRO A 296 -24.32 14.54 -18.33
N LEU A 297 -24.61 13.24 -18.48
CA LEU A 297 -23.61 12.20 -18.69
C LEU A 297 -22.76 12.42 -19.96
N ASP A 298 -23.38 12.89 -21.03
CA ASP A 298 -22.72 13.24 -22.29
C ASP A 298 -21.69 14.37 -22.10
N VAL A 299 -22.06 15.40 -21.35
CA VAL A 299 -21.16 16.52 -21.01
C VAL A 299 -20.01 16.06 -20.13
N ALA A 300 -20.27 15.21 -19.13
CA ALA A 300 -19.23 14.65 -18.27
C ALA A 300 -18.22 13.80 -19.09
N ARG A 301 -18.74 12.97 -20.01
CA ARG A 301 -17.92 12.19 -20.92
C ARG A 301 -17.02 13.06 -21.81
N GLU A 302 -17.59 14.10 -22.43
CA GLU A 302 -16.83 15.01 -23.26
C GLU A 302 -15.71 15.71 -22.49
N LYS A 303 -15.99 16.14 -21.25
CA LYS A 303 -14.97 16.75 -20.38
C LYS A 303 -13.85 15.78 -20.04
N LEU A 304 -14.16 14.53 -19.68
CA LEU A 304 -13.13 13.52 -19.43
C LEU A 304 -12.24 13.28 -20.64
N LEU A 305 -12.81 13.28 -21.85
CA LEU A 305 -12.02 13.12 -23.09
C LEU A 305 -11.16 14.36 -23.39
N GLN A 306 -11.65 15.56 -23.10
CA GLN A 306 -10.88 16.81 -23.29
C GLN A 306 -9.72 16.95 -22.29
N ASP A 307 -9.91 16.45 -21.05
CA ASP A 307 -8.93 16.53 -19.98
C ASP A 307 -8.02 15.27 -19.92
N ALA A 308 -8.09 14.39 -20.90
CA ALA A 308 -7.32 13.14 -20.96
C ALA A 308 -5.81 13.33 -21.18
N GLY A 309 -5.25 14.46 -20.87
CA GLY A 309 -3.82 14.74 -20.89
C GLY A 309 -3.40 15.57 -22.04
#